data_a5bc199b93827241d88c8ab16414cc91
#
_entry.id   a5bc199b93827241d88c8ab16414cc91
#
_cell.length_a   1.000
_cell.length_b   1.000
_cell.length_c   1.000
_cell.angle_alpha   90.00
_cell.angle_beta   90.00
_cell.angle_gamma   90.00
#
_symmetry.space_group_name_H-M   'P 1'
#
loop_
_entity.id
_entity.type
_entity.pdbx_description
1 polymer ?
#
loop_
_entity_poly.entity_id
_entity_poly.type
_entity_poly.pdbx_seq_one_letter_code
_entity_poly.pdbx_strand_id
1 'polypeptide(L)'
;TALERSPNHRGAIMCKALVFISQKMYLEANEELNYLINFLEKNLKDDDPTGIGTLAAAYANRGIIKDRQENYEGALEDYIKAIKVDEEAVGGPGFGTVILNYKFKSSSVKERAVYIHEQLQLPEDERVLKIKELDEGQVMHKPGKL
;
A
#
# COMPACT_ATOMS: atom_id res chain seq x y z
N THR A 1 17.60 -5.29 -17.87
CA THR A 1 17.33 -4.18 -16.96
C THR A 1 18.12 -4.30 -15.68
N ALA A 2 18.24 -3.25 -14.92
CA ALA A 2 18.92 -3.27 -13.61
C ALA A 2 18.27 -4.29 -12.66
N LEU A 3 16.94 -4.45 -12.69
CA LEU A 3 16.19 -5.40 -11.87
C LEU A 3 16.47 -6.85 -12.26
N GLU A 4 16.69 -7.13 -13.53
CA GLU A 4 17.04 -8.48 -14.00
C GLU A 4 18.44 -8.87 -13.56
N ARG A 5 19.36 -7.91 -13.49
CA ARG A 5 20.76 -8.12 -13.10
C ARG A 5 20.96 -8.14 -11.60
N SER A 6 20.15 -7.43 -10.85
CA SER A 6 20.28 -7.32 -9.40
C SER A 6 18.91 -7.18 -8.71
N PRO A 7 18.42 -8.25 -8.09
CA PRO A 7 17.19 -8.20 -7.33
C PRO A 7 17.18 -7.14 -6.21
N ASN A 8 18.34 -6.73 -5.74
CA ASN A 8 18.46 -5.68 -4.72
C ASN A 8 17.96 -4.31 -5.19
N HIS A 9 17.90 -4.08 -6.50
CA HIS A 9 17.31 -2.87 -7.04
C HIS A 9 15.81 -2.74 -6.74
N ARG A 10 15.13 -3.84 -6.43
CA ARG A 10 13.72 -3.82 -5.98
C ARG A 10 13.55 -2.94 -4.75
N GLY A 11 14.41 -3.16 -3.75
CA GLY A 11 14.41 -2.36 -2.53
C GLY A 11 14.74 -0.89 -2.79
N ALA A 12 15.72 -0.62 -3.64
CA ALA A 12 16.10 0.74 -4.00
C ALA A 12 14.96 1.50 -4.71
N ILE A 13 14.26 0.85 -5.64
CA ILE A 13 13.11 1.44 -6.32
C ILE A 13 11.99 1.71 -5.31
N MET A 14 11.70 0.78 -4.42
CA MET A 14 10.71 0.97 -3.37
C MET A 14 11.07 2.16 -2.48
N CYS A 15 12.32 2.24 -2.02
CA CYS A 15 12.77 3.37 -1.20
C CYS A 15 12.62 4.70 -1.92
N LYS A 16 12.95 4.75 -3.20
CA LYS A 16 12.77 5.95 -4.03
C LYS A 16 11.30 6.34 -4.13
N ALA A 17 10.41 5.38 -4.35
CA ALA A 17 8.97 5.62 -4.38
C ALA A 17 8.47 6.18 -3.03
N LEU A 18 8.93 5.61 -1.91
CA LEU A 18 8.56 6.09 -0.58
C LEU A 18 9.01 7.53 -0.32
N VAL A 19 10.20 7.90 -0.77
CA VAL A 19 10.69 9.28 -0.70
C VAL A 19 9.79 10.22 -1.49
N PHE A 20 9.43 9.84 -2.72
CA PHE A 20 8.51 10.63 -3.53
C PHE A 20 7.13 10.80 -2.87
N ILE A 21 6.59 9.74 -2.27
CA ILE A 21 5.32 9.83 -1.53
C ILE A 21 5.43 10.81 -0.37
N SER A 22 6.51 10.74 0.41
CA SER A 22 6.73 11.64 1.55
C SER A 22 6.83 13.10 1.14
N GLN A 23 7.31 13.36 -0.07
CA GLN A 23 7.41 14.70 -0.67
C GLN A 23 6.14 15.09 -1.45
N LYS A 24 5.10 14.26 -1.43
CA LYS A 24 3.86 14.44 -2.20
C LYS A 24 4.07 14.49 -3.73
N MET A 25 5.16 13.90 -4.20
CA MET A 25 5.47 13.75 -5.61
C MET A 25 4.82 12.45 -6.13
N TYR A 26 3.50 12.46 -6.22
CA TYR A 26 2.72 11.25 -6.49
C TYR A 26 2.87 10.72 -7.91
N LEU A 27 3.07 11.58 -8.90
CA LEU A 27 3.30 11.15 -10.27
C LEU A 27 4.58 10.32 -10.40
N GLU A 28 5.67 10.84 -9.86
CA GLU A 28 6.97 10.17 -9.86
C GLU A 28 6.94 8.89 -9.03
N ALA A 29 6.27 8.91 -7.88
CA ALA A 29 6.08 7.72 -7.05
C ALA A 29 5.31 6.64 -7.80
N ASN A 30 4.23 6.99 -8.49
CA ASN A 30 3.45 6.05 -9.29
C ASN A 30 4.27 5.42 -10.42
N GLU A 31 5.11 6.18 -11.09
CA GLU A 31 5.98 5.66 -12.14
C GLU A 31 6.92 4.57 -11.61
N GLU A 32 7.56 4.82 -10.47
CA GLU A 32 8.45 3.84 -9.82
C GLU A 32 7.68 2.60 -9.36
N LEU A 33 6.51 2.78 -8.75
CA LEU A 33 5.68 1.66 -8.29
C LEU A 33 5.12 0.84 -9.44
N ASN A 34 4.65 1.48 -10.50
CA ASN A 34 4.15 0.79 -11.69
C ASN A 34 5.24 -0.05 -12.36
N TYR A 35 6.44 0.50 -12.47
CA TYR A 35 7.57 -0.24 -12.99
C TYR A 35 7.89 -1.47 -12.14
N LEU A 36 7.95 -1.29 -10.83
CA LEU A 36 8.25 -2.38 -9.89
C LEU A 36 7.16 -3.46 -9.90
N ILE A 37 5.90 -3.07 -9.90
CA ILE A 37 4.76 -4.00 -9.96
C ILE A 37 4.80 -4.81 -11.25
N ASN A 38 4.95 -4.16 -12.40
CA ASN A 38 5.01 -4.84 -13.69
C ASN A 38 6.17 -5.83 -13.77
N PHE A 39 7.33 -5.46 -13.24
CA PHE A 39 8.48 -6.35 -13.18
C PHE A 39 8.21 -7.57 -12.29
N LEU A 40 7.70 -7.35 -11.09
CA LEU A 40 7.46 -8.44 -10.13
C LEU A 40 6.35 -9.37 -10.60
N GLU A 41 5.27 -8.85 -11.17
CA GLU A 41 4.19 -9.69 -11.72
C GLU A 41 4.69 -10.67 -12.80
N LYS A 42 5.67 -10.26 -13.58
CA LYS A 42 6.24 -11.10 -14.66
C LYS A 42 7.33 -12.06 -14.20
N ASN A 43 8.07 -11.72 -13.16
CA ASN A 43 9.31 -12.40 -12.79
C ASN A 43 9.32 -12.98 -11.37
N LEU A 44 8.25 -12.80 -10.61
CA LEU A 44 8.17 -13.29 -9.24
C LEU A 44 8.07 -14.83 -9.21
N LYS A 45 8.86 -15.43 -8.33
CA LYS A 45 8.83 -16.86 -8.05
C LYS A 45 8.12 -17.13 -6.72
N ASP A 46 7.46 -18.28 -6.61
CA ASP A 46 6.74 -18.68 -5.39
C ASP A 46 7.65 -18.85 -4.18
N ASP A 47 8.95 -19.09 -4.42
CA ASP A 47 9.97 -19.25 -3.38
C ASP A 47 10.74 -17.97 -3.07
N ASP A 48 10.20 -16.81 -3.42
CA ASP A 48 10.80 -15.50 -3.14
C ASP A 48 9.92 -14.67 -2.18
N PRO A 49 9.97 -14.96 -0.86
CA PRO A 49 9.13 -14.24 0.11
C PRO A 49 9.40 -12.73 0.13
N THR A 50 10.64 -12.32 -0.09
CA THR A 50 11.00 -10.89 -0.17
C THR A 50 10.35 -10.21 -1.38
N GLY A 51 10.34 -10.89 -2.52
CA GLY A 51 9.67 -10.41 -3.73
C GLY A 51 8.16 -10.32 -3.56
N ILE A 52 7.56 -11.32 -2.94
CA ILE A 52 6.11 -11.36 -2.62
C ILE A 52 5.77 -10.19 -1.71
N GLY A 53 6.51 -9.99 -0.61
CA GLY A 53 6.31 -8.87 0.30
C GLY A 53 6.51 -7.51 -0.37
N THR A 54 7.49 -7.41 -1.27
CA THR A 54 7.72 -6.18 -2.03
C THR A 54 6.57 -5.88 -2.99
N LEU A 55 6.02 -6.88 -3.66
CA LEU A 55 4.86 -6.71 -4.53
C LEU A 55 3.64 -6.26 -3.75
N ALA A 56 3.36 -6.89 -2.62
CA ALA A 56 2.27 -6.48 -1.73
C ALA A 56 2.43 -5.03 -1.26
N ALA A 57 3.63 -4.66 -0.81
CA ALA A 57 3.94 -3.30 -0.41
C ALA A 57 3.80 -2.28 -1.56
N ALA A 58 4.19 -2.67 -2.77
CA ALA A 58 4.05 -1.81 -3.95
C ALA A 58 2.57 -1.52 -4.27
N TYR A 59 1.71 -2.52 -4.24
CA TYR A 59 0.27 -2.33 -4.39
C TYR A 59 -0.30 -1.46 -3.26
N ALA A 60 0.08 -1.74 -2.01
CA ALA A 60 -0.39 -0.97 -0.86
C ALA A 60 0.00 0.52 -0.97
N ASN A 61 1.23 0.80 -1.33
CA ASN A 61 1.72 2.17 -1.48
C ASN A 61 1.06 2.90 -2.65
N ARG A 62 0.79 2.20 -3.76
CA ARG A 62 0.02 2.78 -4.87
C ARG A 62 -1.42 3.07 -4.44
N GLY A 63 -2.02 2.20 -3.65
CA GLY A 63 -3.31 2.44 -3.03
C GLY A 63 -3.32 3.67 -2.14
N ILE A 64 -2.28 3.86 -1.32
CA ILE A 64 -2.12 5.04 -0.47
C ILE A 64 -2.06 6.33 -1.31
N ILE A 65 -1.35 6.31 -2.42
CA ILE A 65 -1.30 7.47 -3.33
C ILE A 65 -2.70 7.81 -3.84
N LYS A 66 -3.43 6.80 -4.33
CA LYS A 66 -4.80 6.99 -4.83
C LYS A 66 -5.75 7.47 -3.73
N ASP A 67 -5.63 6.94 -2.51
CA ASP A 67 -6.39 7.35 -1.34
C ASP A 67 -6.15 8.84 -1.03
N ARG A 68 -4.90 9.28 -1.02
CA ARG A 68 -4.53 10.68 -0.82
C ARG A 68 -4.98 11.61 -1.94
N GLN A 69 -5.13 11.07 -3.14
CA GLN A 69 -5.68 11.78 -4.30
C GLN A 69 -7.22 11.72 -4.38
N GLU A 70 -7.85 11.17 -3.36
CA GLU A 70 -9.30 11.00 -3.28
C GLU A 70 -9.88 10.07 -4.37
N ASN A 71 -9.04 9.22 -4.97
CA ASN A 71 -9.46 8.13 -5.84
C ASN A 71 -9.69 6.87 -5.00
N TYR A 72 -10.79 6.84 -4.28
CA TYR A 72 -11.06 5.80 -3.30
C TYR A 72 -11.36 4.43 -3.92
N GLU A 73 -12.03 4.40 -5.06
CA GLU A 73 -12.30 3.14 -5.77
C GLU A 73 -10.99 2.51 -6.26
N GLY A 74 -10.12 3.32 -6.87
CA GLY A 74 -8.79 2.86 -7.29
C GLY A 74 -7.90 2.46 -6.13
N ALA A 75 -7.97 3.18 -5.01
CA ALA A 75 -7.28 2.83 -3.78
C ALA A 75 -7.74 1.48 -3.24
N LEU A 76 -9.05 1.26 -3.18
CA LEU A 76 -9.62 -0.02 -2.73
C LEU A 76 -9.16 -1.18 -3.59
N GLU A 77 -9.15 -1.02 -4.92
CA GLU A 77 -8.64 -2.05 -5.83
C GLU A 77 -7.19 -2.45 -5.52
N ASP A 78 -6.31 -1.46 -5.32
CA ASP A 78 -4.91 -1.71 -5.01
C ASP A 78 -4.71 -2.30 -3.61
N TYR A 79 -5.48 -1.88 -2.63
CA TYR A 79 -5.46 -2.48 -1.30
C TYR A 79 -5.89 -3.95 -1.32
N ILE A 80 -6.92 -4.28 -2.09
CA ILE A 80 -7.36 -5.67 -2.26
C ILE A 80 -6.27 -6.50 -2.93
N LYS A 81 -5.63 -5.99 -3.96
CA LYS A 81 -4.49 -6.67 -4.62
C LYS A 81 -3.34 -6.92 -3.64
N ALA A 82 -3.00 -5.93 -2.83
CA ALA A 82 -1.97 -6.08 -1.80
C ALA A 82 -2.29 -7.18 -0.80
N ILE A 83 -3.53 -7.22 -0.30
CA ILE A 83 -4.00 -8.22 0.65
C ILE A 83 -3.97 -9.62 0.02
N LYS A 84 -4.39 -9.76 -1.23
CA LYS A 84 -4.36 -11.04 -1.95
C LYS A 84 -2.95 -11.57 -2.18
N VAL A 85 -1.98 -10.69 -2.36
CA VAL A 85 -0.57 -11.07 -2.55
C VAL A 85 0.03 -11.52 -1.22
N ASP A 86 -0.10 -10.74 -0.19
CA ASP A 86 0.45 -11.05 1.13
C ASP A 86 -0.28 -10.25 2.23
N GLU A 87 -1.28 -10.88 2.82
CA GLU A 87 -2.07 -10.27 3.89
C GLU A 87 -1.22 -9.95 5.12
N GLU A 88 -0.26 -10.82 5.44
CA GLU A 88 0.61 -10.63 6.61
C GLU A 88 1.53 -9.41 6.44
N ALA A 89 2.12 -9.24 5.27
CA ALA A 89 3.03 -8.13 4.98
C ALA A 89 2.34 -6.76 5.05
N VAL A 90 1.05 -6.68 4.76
CA VAL A 90 0.28 -5.42 4.70
C VAL A 90 -0.76 -5.28 5.80
N GLY A 91 -0.93 -6.30 6.61
CA GLY A 91 -1.92 -6.32 7.69
C GLY A 91 -1.60 -5.38 8.85
N GLY A 92 -0.33 -5.02 9.00
CA GLY A 92 0.11 -4.20 10.14
C GLY A 92 0.06 -4.98 11.46
N PRO A 93 0.11 -4.30 12.61
CA PRO A 93 -0.04 -4.96 13.91
C PRO A 93 -1.40 -5.66 13.99
N GLY A 94 -1.42 -6.84 14.62
CA GLY A 94 -2.57 -7.74 14.64
C GLY A 94 -3.88 -7.05 15.02
N PHE A 95 -4.96 -7.50 14.43
CA PHE A 95 -6.31 -6.93 14.53
C PHE A 95 -6.75 -6.56 15.95
N GLY A 96 -6.46 -7.41 16.93
CA GLY A 96 -6.81 -7.14 18.35
C GLY A 96 -6.07 -5.95 18.96
N THR A 97 -4.83 -5.70 18.52
CA THR A 97 -4.02 -4.57 18.99
C THR A 97 -4.50 -3.25 18.41
N VAL A 98 -5.07 -3.29 17.22
CA VAL A 98 -5.54 -2.11 16.49
C VAL A 98 -6.84 -1.56 17.10
N ILE A 99 -7.78 -2.42 17.48
CA ILE A 99 -9.04 -2.01 18.12
C ILE A 99 -8.78 -1.24 19.43
N LEU A 100 -7.80 -1.71 20.23
CA LEU A 100 -7.44 -1.09 21.51
C LEU A 100 -6.68 0.23 21.35
N ASN A 101 -6.02 0.44 20.22
CA ASN A 101 -5.17 1.60 19.97
C ASN A 101 -5.66 2.50 18.82
N TYR A 102 -6.92 2.39 18.46
CA TYR A 102 -7.54 3.08 17.32
C TYR A 102 -7.26 4.59 17.25
N LYS A 103 -7.07 5.22 18.40
CA LYS A 103 -6.85 6.68 18.46
C LYS A 103 -5.43 7.13 18.09
N PHE A 104 -4.45 6.22 17.98
CA PHE A 104 -3.04 6.63 17.96
C PHE A 104 -2.13 5.87 17.00
N LYS A 105 -2.65 4.96 16.18
CA LYS A 105 -1.79 4.16 15.30
C LYS A 105 -2.28 4.13 13.86
N SER A 106 -1.31 3.98 12.96
CA SER A 106 -1.52 3.74 11.54
C SER A 106 -2.56 2.66 11.29
N SER A 107 -3.59 2.97 10.52
CA SER A 107 -4.52 1.94 10.07
C SER A 107 -3.78 0.96 9.16
N SER A 108 -4.06 -0.34 9.33
CA SER A 108 -3.58 -1.34 8.40
C SER A 108 -4.28 -1.15 7.05
N VAL A 109 -3.65 -1.64 5.98
CA VAL A 109 -4.25 -1.65 4.64
C VAL A 109 -5.62 -2.33 4.66
N LYS A 110 -5.73 -3.45 5.36
CA LYS A 110 -6.97 -4.21 5.49
C LYS A 110 -8.10 -3.39 6.12
N GLU A 111 -7.80 -2.69 7.20
CA GLU A 111 -8.80 -1.84 7.88
C GLU A 111 -9.23 -0.68 7.01
N ARG A 112 -8.29 -0.03 6.35
CA ARG A 112 -8.60 1.06 5.44
C ARG A 112 -9.43 0.58 4.24
N ALA A 113 -9.11 -0.60 3.71
CA ALA A 113 -9.89 -1.22 2.62
C ALA A 113 -11.34 -1.51 3.06
N VAL A 114 -11.53 -2.10 4.24
CA VAL A 114 -12.87 -2.36 4.80
C VAL A 114 -13.63 -1.05 4.98
N TYR A 115 -12.99 -0.06 5.57
CA TYR A 115 -13.60 1.25 5.80
C TYR A 115 -14.04 1.92 4.49
N ILE A 116 -13.17 1.97 3.50
CA ILE A 116 -13.50 2.55 2.19
C ILE A 116 -14.66 1.77 1.55
N HIS A 117 -14.61 0.43 1.58
CA HIS A 117 -15.67 -0.40 1.03
C HIS A 117 -17.03 -0.08 1.67
N GLU A 118 -17.07 0.00 2.99
CA GLU A 118 -18.31 0.35 3.72
C GLU A 118 -18.81 1.75 3.35
N GLN A 119 -17.92 2.74 3.29
CA GLN A 119 -18.30 4.11 2.92
C GLN A 119 -18.81 4.19 1.49
N LEU A 120 -18.24 3.46 0.55
CA LEU A 120 -18.71 3.44 -0.83
C LEU A 120 -20.10 2.80 -1.01
N GLN A 121 -20.58 2.03 -0.03
CA GLN A 121 -21.95 1.51 -0.03
C GLN A 121 -22.99 2.57 0.39
N LEU A 122 -22.55 3.64 1.03
CA LEU A 122 -23.44 4.72 1.46
C LEU A 122 -23.76 5.69 0.31
N PRO A 123 -24.89 6.42 0.39
CA PRO A 123 -25.12 7.56 -0.49
C PRO A 123 -23.95 8.55 -0.45
N GLU A 124 -23.64 9.19 -1.55
CA GLU A 124 -22.45 10.04 -1.69
C GLU A 124 -22.39 11.14 -0.63
N ASP A 125 -23.51 11.75 -0.31
CA ASP A 125 -23.62 12.82 0.70
C ASP A 125 -23.46 12.34 2.15
N GLU A 126 -23.52 11.03 2.39
CA GLU A 126 -23.33 10.42 3.71
C GLU A 126 -21.92 9.86 3.93
N ARG A 127 -21.08 9.85 2.89
CA ARG A 127 -19.73 9.27 2.96
C ARG A 127 -18.77 10.16 3.72
N VAL A 128 -17.99 9.54 4.62
CA VAL A 128 -16.89 10.20 5.34
C VAL A 128 -15.59 9.48 5.00
N LEU A 129 -15.03 9.79 3.84
CA LEU A 129 -13.84 9.11 3.32
C LEU A 129 -12.54 9.78 3.76
N LYS A 130 -12.55 11.10 3.91
CA LYS A 130 -11.38 11.86 4.32
C LYS A 130 -11.43 12.12 5.82
N ILE A 131 -10.60 11.39 6.55
CA ILE A 131 -10.47 11.53 8.00
C ILE A 131 -9.02 11.94 8.27
N LYS A 132 -8.80 13.21 8.64
CA LYS A 132 -7.49 13.80 8.76
C LYS A 132 -6.56 13.00 9.70
N GLU A 133 -7.06 12.59 10.84
CA GLU A 133 -6.30 11.86 11.84
C GLU A 133 -5.87 10.47 11.35
N LEU A 134 -6.71 9.81 10.57
CA LEU A 134 -6.38 8.52 9.98
C LEU A 134 -5.43 8.66 8.79
N ASP A 135 -5.64 9.68 7.97
CA ASP A 135 -4.79 9.95 6.81
C ASP A 135 -3.37 10.33 7.23
N GLU A 136 -3.24 11.13 8.28
CA GLU A 136 -1.94 11.49 8.86
C GLU A 136 -1.26 10.30 9.56
N GLY A 137 -2.06 9.39 10.14
CA GLY A 137 -1.57 8.19 10.80
C GLY A 137 -1.26 7.03 9.86
N GLN A 138 -1.64 7.13 8.58
CA GLN A 138 -1.40 6.06 7.62
C GLN A 138 0.08 5.95 7.26
N VAL A 139 0.69 4.84 7.62
CA VAL A 139 2.11 4.58 7.39
C VAL A 139 2.32 3.94 6.04
N MET A 140 3.32 4.41 5.32
CA MET A 140 3.77 3.79 4.08
C MET A 140 4.34 2.40 4.36
N HIS A 141 3.99 1.43 3.51
CA HIS A 141 4.43 0.06 3.66
C HIS A 141 5.84 -0.11 3.10
N LYS A 142 6.73 -0.59 3.95
CA LYS A 142 8.09 -0.97 3.56
C LYS A 142 8.08 -2.46 3.18
N PRO A 143 9.01 -2.89 2.32
CA PRO A 143 9.21 -4.31 2.11
C PRO A 143 9.38 -5.00 3.45
N GLY A 144 8.84 -6.19 3.59
CA GLY A 144 8.89 -6.94 4.83
C GLY A 144 10.30 -6.99 5.40
N LYS A 145 10.38 -7.13 6.71
CA LYS A 145 11.68 -7.24 7.41
C LYS A 145 12.50 -8.35 6.75
N LEU A 146 13.56 -7.92 6.16
CA LEU A 146 14.60 -8.82 5.67
C LEU A 146 15.30 -9.46 6.84
#